data_38ae60e54ea8cbe8472857d6b8f317bf
#
_entry.id   38ae60e54ea8cbe8472857d6b8f317bf
#
_cell.length_a   1.000
_cell.length_b   1.000
_cell.length_c   1.000
_cell.angle_alpha   90.00
_cell.angle_beta   90.00
_cell.angle_gamma   90.00
#
_symmetry.space_group_name_H-M   'P 1'
#
loop_
_entity.id
_entity.type
_entity.pdbx_description
1 polymer ?
#
loop_
_entity_poly.entity_id
_entity_poly.type
_entity_poly.pdbx_seq_one_letter_code
_entity_poly.pdbx_strand_id
1 'polypeptide(L)'
;MKKIIIAIDSFKGCLTSAEAGKAAEKGIKSINPSCHTSVIPIADGGEGLLDVLITATKGKYITLSAHGPLMKMTKTHYGLSGNGRTAIIEMAAISGLPLVPIEQRNPMLTTTFGTGELIKDASNKGCRNFIIGIGGSATNDAGLGMLQALGFRFLDKSGHTLGTGGQIMEAVANIDTSGIHPALRETHFMVACDVANPFYGPDGAAYIFAQQKGADSNMVQRLDEGMQSLAEVIKKTTGKDITNYPGAGAAGGMGGGLLAFFNAELKPGTELLLKAIDFSEKIKGADLIITGEGKADRQTAMGKVPYGILKEAQKEHIPVIVLAGSIENLPELNKAGFKGIFSIAPGPITLEKAMEPEFAKENITRLVSQLYSVITSFG
;
A
#
# COMPACT_ATOMS: atom_id res chain seq x y z
N MET A 1 2.83 11.13 -32.98
CA MET A 1 2.49 10.40 -31.75
C MET A 1 1.04 9.96 -31.79
N LYS A 2 0.80 8.65 -31.73
CA LYS A 2 -0.54 8.07 -31.97
C LYS A 2 -1.18 7.52 -30.68
N LYS A 3 -0.37 6.97 -29.78
CA LYS A 3 -0.86 6.36 -28.52
C LYS A 3 -0.07 6.85 -27.30
N ILE A 4 -0.77 7.45 -26.34
CA ILE A 4 -0.18 7.94 -25.08
C ILE A 4 -0.87 7.27 -23.90
N ILE A 5 -0.05 6.70 -23.00
CA ILE A 5 -0.51 6.18 -21.71
C ILE A 5 -0.33 7.26 -20.65
N ILE A 6 -1.35 7.46 -19.84
CA ILE A 6 -1.35 8.41 -18.72
C ILE A 6 -1.56 7.60 -17.44
N ALA A 7 -0.52 7.49 -16.63
CA ALA A 7 -0.51 6.69 -15.41
C ALA A 7 0.11 7.52 -14.27
N ILE A 8 -0.67 8.42 -13.72
CA ILE A 8 -0.27 9.41 -12.72
C ILE A 8 -0.77 8.96 -11.35
N ASP A 9 0.08 8.95 -10.33
CA ASP A 9 -0.33 8.71 -8.94
C ASP A 9 -1.12 9.89 -8.38
N SER A 10 -1.79 9.71 -7.27
CA SER A 10 -2.50 10.76 -6.56
C SER A 10 -1.56 11.91 -6.14
N PHE A 11 -2.03 13.12 -6.25
CA PHE A 11 -1.43 14.26 -5.58
C PHE A 11 -2.06 14.34 -4.19
N LYS A 12 -1.44 13.63 -3.22
CA LYS A 12 -2.01 13.39 -1.88
C LYS A 12 -2.58 14.66 -1.26
N GLY A 13 -3.83 14.59 -0.82
CA GLY A 13 -4.56 15.73 -0.26
C GLY A 13 -5.05 16.77 -1.29
N CYS A 14 -4.84 16.55 -2.61
CA CYS A 14 -5.25 17.47 -3.67
C CYS A 14 -6.08 16.78 -4.76
N LEU A 15 -5.47 15.83 -5.51
CA LEU A 15 -6.14 15.14 -6.63
C LEU A 15 -6.02 13.63 -6.51
N THR A 16 -7.07 12.92 -6.86
CA THR A 16 -7.00 11.49 -7.11
C THR A 16 -6.22 11.20 -8.40
N SER A 17 -5.69 9.98 -8.51
CA SER A 17 -5.02 9.50 -9.73
C SER A 17 -5.90 9.67 -10.98
N ALA A 18 -7.19 9.34 -10.88
CA ALA A 18 -8.14 9.48 -11.98
C ALA A 18 -8.35 10.93 -12.41
N GLU A 19 -8.43 11.88 -11.47
CA GLU A 19 -8.58 13.31 -11.76
C GLU A 19 -7.33 13.88 -12.42
N ALA A 20 -6.15 13.58 -11.90
CA ALA A 20 -4.88 14.00 -12.48
C ALA A 20 -4.70 13.44 -13.90
N GLY A 21 -5.04 12.16 -14.10
CA GLY A 21 -5.00 11.53 -15.42
C GLY A 21 -5.95 12.17 -16.42
N LYS A 22 -7.18 12.47 -16.03
CA LYS A 22 -8.16 13.17 -16.89
C LYS A 22 -7.73 14.60 -17.23
N ALA A 23 -7.12 15.32 -16.30
CA ALA A 23 -6.57 16.65 -16.55
C ALA A 23 -5.44 16.60 -17.60
N ALA A 24 -4.55 15.61 -17.50
CA ALA A 24 -3.49 15.39 -18.50
C ALA A 24 -4.07 15.00 -19.88
N GLU A 25 -5.05 14.10 -19.91
CA GLU A 25 -5.77 13.73 -21.14
C GLU A 25 -6.41 14.94 -21.81
N LYS A 26 -7.10 15.81 -21.05
CA LYS A 26 -7.69 17.06 -21.55
C LYS A 26 -6.64 17.94 -22.21
N GLY A 27 -5.42 18.02 -21.63
CA GLY A 27 -4.31 18.77 -22.22
C GLY A 27 -3.89 18.24 -23.60
N ILE A 28 -3.79 16.93 -23.79
CA ILE A 28 -3.48 16.30 -25.09
C ILE A 28 -4.61 16.54 -26.08
N LYS A 29 -5.84 16.26 -25.67
CA LYS A 29 -7.04 16.36 -26.52
C LYS A 29 -7.33 17.78 -26.97
N SER A 30 -6.91 18.79 -26.23
CA SER A 30 -7.05 20.21 -26.64
C SER A 30 -6.17 20.56 -27.86
N ILE A 31 -5.07 19.84 -28.09
CA ILE A 31 -4.17 20.03 -29.23
C ILE A 31 -4.48 19.04 -30.35
N ASN A 32 -4.69 17.77 -29.99
CA ASN A 32 -5.01 16.73 -30.97
C ASN A 32 -6.16 15.83 -30.45
N PRO A 33 -7.41 16.14 -30.82
CA PRO A 33 -8.57 15.35 -30.44
C PRO A 33 -8.54 13.90 -30.90
N SER A 34 -7.79 13.58 -31.96
CA SER A 34 -7.69 12.23 -32.52
C SER A 34 -6.59 11.38 -31.87
N CYS A 35 -5.72 11.95 -31.03
CA CYS A 35 -4.68 11.18 -30.33
C CYS A 35 -5.32 10.09 -29.47
N HIS A 36 -4.86 8.86 -29.57
CA HIS A 36 -5.33 7.78 -28.72
C HIS A 36 -4.69 7.90 -27.32
N THR A 37 -5.49 8.22 -26.33
CA THR A 37 -5.07 8.34 -24.92
C THR A 37 -5.69 7.23 -24.09
N SER A 38 -4.94 6.70 -23.14
CA SER A 38 -5.44 5.73 -22.16
C SER A 38 -5.04 6.17 -20.76
N VAL A 39 -6.01 6.57 -19.96
CA VAL A 39 -5.82 6.91 -18.54
C VAL A 39 -5.94 5.65 -17.72
N ILE A 40 -4.84 5.30 -17.04
CA ILE A 40 -4.75 4.14 -16.16
C ILE A 40 -4.54 4.67 -14.74
N PRO A 41 -5.57 4.65 -13.87
CA PRO A 41 -5.39 5.03 -12.47
C PRO A 41 -4.37 4.13 -11.78
N ILE A 42 -3.51 4.73 -10.95
CA ILE A 42 -2.42 4.06 -10.25
C ILE A 42 -2.43 4.50 -8.78
N ALA A 43 -1.88 3.66 -7.89
CA ALA A 43 -1.65 3.96 -6.48
C ALA A 43 -0.32 3.36 -6.01
N ASP A 44 0.26 3.93 -4.96
CA ASP A 44 1.55 3.50 -4.40
C ASP A 44 1.48 2.25 -3.49
N GLY A 45 0.32 1.58 -3.42
CA GLY A 45 0.12 0.40 -2.56
C GLY A 45 -0.28 0.72 -1.13
N GLY A 46 -0.31 2.01 -0.77
CA GLY A 46 -0.90 2.51 0.46
C GLY A 46 -2.38 2.85 0.24
N GLU A 47 -2.72 4.13 0.28
CA GLU A 47 -4.07 4.64 0.05
C GLU A 47 -4.44 4.56 -1.44
N GLY A 48 -5.64 4.04 -1.73
CA GLY A 48 -6.21 3.97 -3.08
C GLY A 48 -5.91 2.69 -3.87
N LEU A 49 -5.13 1.76 -3.31
CA LEU A 49 -4.90 0.44 -3.92
C LEU A 49 -6.21 -0.30 -4.18
N LEU A 50 -7.10 -0.27 -3.20
CA LEU A 50 -8.42 -0.91 -3.25
C LEU A 50 -9.25 -0.37 -4.42
N ASP A 51 -9.39 0.95 -4.55
CA ASP A 51 -10.21 1.61 -5.57
C ASP A 51 -9.71 1.31 -6.98
N VAL A 52 -8.39 1.37 -7.16
CA VAL A 52 -7.76 1.07 -8.45
C VAL A 52 -7.97 -0.38 -8.85
N LEU A 53 -7.76 -1.33 -7.93
CA LEU A 53 -7.93 -2.75 -8.22
C LEU A 53 -9.39 -3.15 -8.43
N ILE A 54 -10.34 -2.56 -7.69
CA ILE A 54 -11.78 -2.77 -7.94
C ILE A 54 -12.14 -2.30 -9.34
N THR A 55 -11.73 -1.09 -9.71
CA THR A 55 -12.02 -0.53 -11.04
C THR A 55 -11.39 -1.40 -12.14
N ALA A 56 -10.12 -1.75 -12.00
CA ALA A 56 -9.38 -2.53 -12.99
C ALA A 56 -9.94 -3.95 -13.19
N THR A 57 -10.42 -4.57 -12.12
CA THR A 57 -10.98 -5.93 -12.16
C THR A 57 -12.49 -5.98 -12.40
N LYS A 58 -13.16 -4.82 -12.55
CA LYS A 58 -14.62 -4.68 -12.58
C LYS A 58 -15.26 -5.32 -11.34
N GLY A 59 -14.61 -5.14 -10.20
CA GLY A 59 -14.99 -5.67 -8.91
C GLY A 59 -16.07 -4.85 -8.21
N LYS A 60 -16.30 -5.17 -6.94
CA LYS A 60 -17.26 -4.48 -6.08
C LYS A 60 -16.77 -4.38 -4.65
N TYR A 61 -17.28 -3.39 -3.92
CA TYR A 61 -17.08 -3.28 -2.49
C TYR A 61 -18.00 -4.25 -1.74
N ILE A 62 -17.45 -4.89 -0.72
CA ILE A 62 -18.20 -5.67 0.27
C ILE A 62 -18.13 -4.89 1.58
N THR A 63 -19.30 -4.46 2.07
CA THR A 63 -19.42 -3.73 3.34
C THR A 63 -19.85 -4.70 4.44
N LEU A 64 -19.20 -4.58 5.60
CA LEU A 64 -19.54 -5.35 6.79
C LEU A 64 -19.21 -4.55 8.06
N SER A 65 -19.63 -5.06 9.22
CA SER A 65 -19.17 -4.57 10.52
C SER A 65 -18.11 -5.53 11.07
N ALA A 66 -17.00 -4.97 11.54
CA ALA A 66 -15.88 -5.70 12.14
C ALA A 66 -15.30 -4.90 13.32
N HIS A 67 -14.45 -5.52 14.12
CA HIS A 67 -13.81 -4.87 15.26
C HIS A 67 -12.70 -3.92 14.80
N GLY A 68 -12.80 -2.65 15.20
CA GLY A 68 -11.73 -1.66 15.02
C GLY A 68 -10.52 -1.93 15.93
N PRO A 69 -9.48 -1.05 15.86
CA PRO A 69 -8.24 -1.26 16.62
C PRO A 69 -8.43 -1.34 18.14
N LEU A 70 -9.48 -0.70 18.67
CA LEU A 70 -9.86 -0.69 20.09
C LEU A 70 -11.00 -1.68 20.42
N MET A 71 -11.20 -2.71 19.60
CA MET A 71 -12.26 -3.73 19.75
C MET A 71 -13.69 -3.17 19.76
N LYS A 72 -13.91 -1.98 19.19
CA LYS A 72 -15.24 -1.41 18.96
C LYS A 72 -15.74 -1.80 17.58
N MET A 73 -17.01 -2.23 17.48
CA MET A 73 -17.63 -2.54 16.19
C MET A 73 -17.65 -1.32 15.28
N THR A 74 -17.10 -1.45 14.10
CA THR A 74 -16.92 -0.38 13.12
C THR A 74 -17.40 -0.86 11.75
N LYS A 75 -18.14 -0.02 11.04
CA LYS A 75 -18.52 -0.28 9.65
C LYS A 75 -17.30 -0.11 8.75
N THR A 76 -17.01 -1.10 7.94
CA THR A 76 -15.84 -1.13 7.07
C THR A 76 -16.16 -1.81 5.73
N HIS A 77 -15.19 -1.88 4.86
CA HIS A 77 -15.33 -2.54 3.56
C HIS A 77 -14.01 -3.15 3.09
N TYR A 78 -14.12 -4.07 2.14
CA TYR A 78 -13.02 -4.58 1.34
C TYR A 78 -13.49 -4.78 -0.12
N GLY A 79 -12.56 -5.00 -1.05
CA GLY A 79 -12.86 -5.25 -2.44
C GLY A 79 -12.98 -6.73 -2.77
N LEU A 80 -13.92 -7.03 -3.63
CA LEU A 80 -14.03 -8.34 -4.28
C LEU A 80 -13.84 -8.15 -5.78
N SER A 81 -12.83 -8.79 -6.37
CA SER A 81 -12.58 -8.74 -7.82
C SER A 81 -13.77 -9.24 -8.64
N GLY A 82 -13.85 -8.81 -9.91
CA GLY A 82 -14.98 -9.17 -10.78
C GLY A 82 -15.19 -10.68 -11.00
N ASN A 83 -14.12 -11.48 -10.87
CA ASN A 83 -14.22 -12.95 -10.93
C ASN A 83 -14.60 -13.60 -9.59
N GLY A 84 -14.75 -12.80 -8.53
CA GLY A 84 -15.16 -13.27 -7.20
C GLY A 84 -14.11 -14.09 -6.44
N ARG A 85 -12.87 -14.20 -6.92
CA ARG A 85 -11.83 -15.08 -6.34
C ARG A 85 -10.76 -14.37 -5.56
N THR A 86 -10.60 -13.06 -5.77
CA THR A 86 -9.57 -12.23 -5.11
C THR A 86 -10.23 -11.22 -4.19
N ALA A 87 -9.83 -11.21 -2.93
CA ALA A 87 -10.16 -10.17 -1.98
C ALA A 87 -9.03 -9.12 -1.94
N ILE A 88 -9.40 -7.86 -1.90
CA ILE A 88 -8.49 -6.71 -1.83
C ILE A 88 -8.79 -5.99 -0.53
N ILE A 89 -7.83 -5.98 0.38
CA ILE A 89 -8.02 -5.46 1.74
C ILE A 89 -6.97 -4.37 2.00
N GLU A 90 -7.40 -3.19 2.36
CA GLU A 90 -6.55 -2.18 3.00
C GLU A 90 -6.74 -2.30 4.51
N MET A 91 -5.69 -2.73 5.23
CA MET A 91 -5.80 -2.91 6.68
C MET A 91 -6.16 -1.61 7.40
N ALA A 92 -5.79 -0.45 6.85
CA ALA A 92 -6.10 0.84 7.42
C ALA A 92 -7.61 1.11 7.51
N ALA A 93 -8.43 0.47 6.70
CA ALA A 93 -9.88 0.60 6.72
C ALA A 93 -10.52 0.04 8.00
N ILE A 94 -9.81 -0.83 8.77
CA ILE A 94 -10.32 -1.43 10.00
C ILE A 94 -9.29 -1.50 11.14
N SER A 95 -7.99 -1.44 10.84
CA SER A 95 -6.92 -1.46 11.83
C SER A 95 -5.99 -0.25 11.68
N GLY A 96 -6.48 0.84 11.06
CA GLY A 96 -5.72 2.02 10.71
C GLY A 96 -5.63 3.08 11.79
N LEU A 97 -4.57 3.89 11.73
CA LEU A 97 -4.30 4.97 12.68
C LEU A 97 -5.39 6.05 12.72
N PRO A 98 -6.05 6.43 11.60
CA PRO A 98 -7.15 7.40 11.64
C PRO A 98 -8.38 6.95 12.44
N LEU A 99 -8.54 5.65 12.69
CA LEU A 99 -9.64 5.10 13.49
C LEU A 99 -9.41 5.23 15.00
N VAL A 100 -8.22 5.67 15.42
CA VAL A 100 -7.85 5.81 16.83
C VAL A 100 -7.66 7.29 17.15
N PRO A 101 -8.50 7.90 18.00
CA PRO A 101 -8.30 9.25 18.49
C PRO A 101 -6.91 9.42 19.09
N ILE A 102 -6.30 10.59 18.91
CA ILE A 102 -4.90 10.82 19.29
C ILE A 102 -4.65 10.46 20.76
N GLU A 103 -5.57 10.83 21.64
CA GLU A 103 -5.52 10.60 23.08
C GLU A 103 -5.72 9.12 23.48
N GLN A 104 -6.20 8.27 22.57
CA GLN A 104 -6.41 6.84 22.79
C GLN A 104 -5.35 5.97 22.07
N ARG A 105 -4.39 6.59 21.39
CA ARG A 105 -3.34 5.86 20.69
C ARG A 105 -2.42 5.16 21.68
N ASN A 106 -2.43 3.83 21.63
CA ASN A 106 -1.58 2.99 22.45
C ASN A 106 -1.36 1.63 21.76
N PRO A 107 -0.20 1.40 21.13
CA PRO A 107 0.06 0.17 20.37
C PRO A 107 0.20 -1.09 21.25
N MET A 108 0.28 -0.94 22.59
CA MET A 108 0.17 -2.06 23.51
C MET A 108 -1.24 -2.65 23.54
N LEU A 109 -2.27 -1.83 23.26
CA LEU A 109 -3.69 -2.20 23.37
C LEU A 109 -4.38 -2.39 22.01
N THR A 110 -3.91 -1.69 20.98
CA THR A 110 -4.53 -1.78 19.64
C THR A 110 -4.26 -3.13 18.98
N THR A 111 -5.23 -3.62 18.19
CA THR A 111 -5.18 -4.96 17.61
C THR A 111 -5.58 -4.98 16.13
N THR A 112 -5.02 -5.95 15.40
CA THR A 112 -5.34 -6.27 14.00
C THR A 112 -6.54 -7.21 13.85
N PHE A 113 -7.31 -7.47 14.90
CA PHE A 113 -8.40 -8.46 14.93
C PHE A 113 -9.39 -8.27 13.77
N GLY A 114 -9.84 -7.04 13.54
CA GLY A 114 -10.77 -6.75 12.46
C GLY A 114 -10.23 -7.04 11.06
N THR A 115 -8.93 -6.86 10.83
CA THR A 115 -8.32 -7.30 9.55
C THR A 115 -8.50 -8.81 9.35
N GLY A 116 -8.35 -9.61 10.40
CA GLY A 116 -8.64 -11.05 10.34
C GLY A 116 -10.12 -11.36 10.06
N GLU A 117 -11.05 -10.57 10.60
CA GLU A 117 -12.48 -10.73 10.30
C GLU A 117 -12.81 -10.47 8.83
N LEU A 118 -12.16 -9.47 8.19
CA LEU A 118 -12.30 -9.24 6.76
C LEU A 118 -11.79 -10.43 5.94
N ILE A 119 -10.61 -10.96 6.29
CA ILE A 119 -10.03 -12.14 5.63
C ILE A 119 -10.96 -13.34 5.79
N LYS A 120 -11.53 -13.55 6.98
CA LYS A 120 -12.48 -14.65 7.26
C LYS A 120 -13.76 -14.52 6.46
N ASP A 121 -14.35 -13.32 6.39
CA ASP A 121 -15.56 -13.07 5.60
C ASP A 121 -15.32 -13.33 4.10
N ALA A 122 -14.21 -12.81 3.56
CA ALA A 122 -13.84 -13.06 2.17
C ALA A 122 -13.56 -14.54 1.88
N SER A 123 -12.90 -15.25 2.80
CA SER A 123 -12.67 -16.70 2.69
C SER A 123 -13.97 -17.50 2.65
N ASN A 124 -14.95 -17.10 3.48
CA ASN A 124 -16.31 -17.71 3.50
C ASN A 124 -17.07 -17.42 2.20
N LYS A 125 -16.80 -16.32 1.51
CA LYS A 125 -17.36 -16.00 0.19
C LYS A 125 -16.62 -16.69 -0.97
N GLY A 126 -15.64 -17.53 -0.67
CA GLY A 126 -14.92 -18.33 -1.67
C GLY A 126 -13.63 -17.72 -2.18
N CYS A 127 -13.19 -16.57 -1.64
CA CYS A 127 -11.87 -16.02 -2.00
C CYS A 127 -10.75 -16.96 -1.54
N ARG A 128 -9.73 -17.09 -2.40
CA ARG A 128 -8.50 -17.85 -2.11
C ARG A 128 -7.24 -17.05 -2.44
N ASN A 129 -7.39 -15.91 -3.12
CA ASN A 129 -6.33 -14.96 -3.37
C ASN A 129 -6.62 -13.68 -2.58
N PHE A 130 -5.60 -13.16 -1.91
CA PHE A 130 -5.70 -11.95 -1.11
C PHE A 130 -4.61 -10.97 -1.55
N ILE A 131 -5.00 -9.73 -1.80
CA ILE A 131 -4.08 -8.60 -1.94
C ILE A 131 -4.32 -7.72 -0.72
N ILE A 132 -3.31 -7.57 0.12
CA ILE A 132 -3.44 -6.84 1.38
C ILE A 132 -2.47 -5.67 1.40
N GLY A 133 -3.00 -4.45 1.42
CA GLY A 133 -2.23 -3.25 1.75
C GLY A 133 -2.08 -3.11 3.26
N ILE A 134 -0.83 -3.07 3.76
CA ILE A 134 -0.55 -3.03 5.20
C ILE A 134 -0.07 -1.66 5.70
N GLY A 135 -0.11 -0.63 4.85
CA GLY A 135 0.20 0.75 5.24
C GLY A 135 -0.82 1.35 6.22
N GLY A 136 -0.42 2.41 6.93
CA GLY A 136 -1.31 3.21 7.78
C GLY A 136 -1.80 2.54 9.08
N SER A 137 -1.15 1.49 9.57
CA SER A 137 -1.57 0.72 10.77
C SER A 137 -1.53 1.51 12.08
N ALA A 138 -2.51 1.25 12.96
CA ALA A 138 -2.52 1.74 14.36
C ALA A 138 -1.87 0.77 15.35
N THR A 139 -1.44 -0.40 14.90
CA THR A 139 -1.16 -1.58 15.72
C THR A 139 0.33 -1.93 15.74
N ASN A 140 0.76 -2.59 16.81
CA ASN A 140 2.07 -3.26 16.92
C ASN A 140 1.89 -4.59 17.66
N ASP A 141 1.02 -5.44 17.12
CA ASP A 141 0.65 -6.74 17.68
C ASP A 141 1.16 -7.92 16.84
N ALA A 142 2.15 -7.69 15.97
CA ALA A 142 2.71 -8.71 15.07
C ALA A 142 1.66 -9.47 14.23
N GLY A 143 0.46 -8.89 14.06
CA GLY A 143 -0.67 -9.55 13.40
C GLY A 143 -1.38 -10.58 14.29
N LEU A 144 -1.10 -10.63 15.59
CA LEU A 144 -1.70 -11.63 16.48
C LEU A 144 -3.23 -11.54 16.51
N GLY A 145 -3.78 -10.31 16.56
CA GLY A 145 -5.24 -10.15 16.51
C GLY A 145 -5.84 -10.69 15.22
N MET A 146 -5.24 -10.41 14.07
CA MET A 146 -5.64 -10.97 12.78
C MET A 146 -5.66 -12.50 12.83
N LEU A 147 -4.59 -13.11 13.34
CA LEU A 147 -4.49 -14.56 13.47
C LEU A 147 -5.55 -15.12 14.43
N GLN A 148 -5.84 -14.44 15.56
CA GLN A 148 -6.91 -14.82 16.48
C GLN A 148 -8.28 -14.88 15.81
N ALA A 149 -8.64 -13.86 15.03
CA ALA A 149 -9.91 -13.85 14.28
C ALA A 149 -9.99 -15.00 13.26
N LEU A 150 -8.84 -15.50 12.79
CA LEU A 150 -8.71 -16.63 11.86
C LEU A 150 -8.64 -18.00 12.55
N GLY A 151 -8.73 -18.02 13.90
CA GLY A 151 -8.83 -19.24 14.67
C GLY A 151 -7.55 -19.72 15.37
N PHE A 152 -6.49 -18.92 15.33
CA PHE A 152 -5.29 -19.19 16.14
C PHE A 152 -5.54 -18.87 17.61
N ARG A 153 -4.88 -19.58 18.53
CA ARG A 153 -4.86 -19.27 19.95
C ARG A 153 -3.43 -19.07 20.40
N PHE A 154 -3.18 -17.98 21.10
CA PHE A 154 -1.89 -17.68 21.73
C PHE A 154 -2.01 -17.97 23.20
N LEU A 155 -1.13 -18.83 23.71
CA LEU A 155 -1.20 -19.37 25.07
C LEU A 155 0.02 -18.94 25.87
N ASP A 156 -0.21 -18.64 27.16
CA ASP A 156 0.87 -18.41 28.13
C ASP A 156 1.54 -19.72 28.55
N LYS A 157 2.53 -19.62 29.44
CA LYS A 157 3.26 -20.78 29.99
C LYS A 157 2.36 -21.76 30.76
N SER A 158 1.21 -21.31 31.27
CA SER A 158 0.23 -22.11 31.99
C SER A 158 -0.84 -22.71 31.08
N GLY A 159 -0.82 -22.40 29.76
CA GLY A 159 -1.79 -22.86 28.78
C GLY A 159 -3.07 -22.03 28.70
N HIS A 160 -3.15 -20.88 29.37
CA HIS A 160 -4.29 -19.99 29.27
C HIS A 160 -4.22 -19.17 27.99
N THR A 161 -5.37 -18.94 27.36
CA THR A 161 -5.49 -18.10 26.17
C THR A 161 -5.27 -16.63 26.52
N LEU A 162 -4.36 -15.98 25.80
CA LEU A 162 -4.06 -14.56 25.94
C LEU A 162 -5.13 -13.69 25.26
N GLY A 163 -5.25 -12.43 25.71
CA GLY A 163 -6.12 -11.41 25.13
C GLY A 163 -5.62 -10.87 23.80
N THR A 164 -5.76 -9.56 23.55
CA THR A 164 -5.37 -8.87 22.31
C THR A 164 -4.38 -7.73 22.56
N GLY A 165 -3.85 -7.18 21.48
CA GLY A 165 -2.93 -6.04 21.50
C GLY A 165 -1.46 -6.42 21.58
N GLY A 166 -0.57 -5.43 21.38
CA GLY A 166 0.88 -5.64 21.41
C GLY A 166 1.41 -6.18 22.72
N GLN A 167 0.76 -5.84 23.84
CA GLN A 167 1.15 -6.24 25.19
C GLN A 167 1.19 -7.76 25.41
N ILE A 168 0.49 -8.56 24.59
CA ILE A 168 0.45 -10.01 24.80
C ILE A 168 1.70 -10.71 24.27
N MET A 169 2.47 -10.06 23.38
CA MET A 169 3.60 -10.70 22.68
C MET A 169 4.65 -11.28 23.63
N GLU A 170 4.95 -10.57 24.73
CA GLU A 170 5.93 -11.00 25.74
C GLU A 170 5.49 -12.26 26.51
N ALA A 171 4.18 -12.52 26.58
CA ALA A 171 3.61 -13.63 27.33
C ALA A 171 3.34 -14.89 26.49
N VAL A 172 3.43 -14.78 25.16
CA VAL A 172 3.19 -15.93 24.27
C VAL A 172 4.25 -17.01 24.49
N ALA A 173 3.81 -18.18 24.94
CA ALA A 173 4.68 -19.36 25.13
C ALA A 173 4.38 -20.47 24.10
N ASN A 174 3.12 -20.57 23.64
CA ASN A 174 2.70 -21.55 22.65
C ASN A 174 1.68 -20.95 21.69
N ILE A 175 1.67 -21.46 20.46
CA ILE A 175 0.73 -21.08 19.41
C ILE A 175 -0.04 -22.32 19.00
N ASP A 176 -1.35 -22.33 19.27
CA ASP A 176 -2.24 -23.39 18.83
C ASP A 176 -2.90 -23.03 17.51
N THR A 177 -2.67 -23.87 16.53
CA THR A 177 -3.14 -23.72 15.15
C THR A 177 -4.32 -24.65 14.81
N SER A 178 -4.83 -25.40 15.78
CA SER A 178 -5.87 -26.42 15.55
C SER A 178 -7.22 -25.85 15.08
N GLY A 179 -7.51 -24.60 15.50
CA GLY A 179 -8.74 -23.89 15.16
C GLY A 179 -8.69 -23.06 13.88
N ILE A 180 -7.62 -23.13 13.09
CA ILE A 180 -7.49 -22.32 11.87
C ILE A 180 -8.62 -22.60 10.90
N HIS A 181 -9.19 -21.51 10.35
CA HIS A 181 -10.23 -21.60 9.33
C HIS A 181 -9.75 -22.45 8.14
N PRO A 182 -10.44 -23.55 7.78
CA PRO A 182 -9.93 -24.53 6.82
C PRO A 182 -9.56 -23.96 5.45
N ALA A 183 -10.33 -22.96 4.97
CA ALA A 183 -10.08 -22.31 3.69
C ALA A 183 -8.70 -21.64 3.59
N LEU A 184 -8.07 -21.27 4.71
CA LEU A 184 -6.79 -20.58 4.72
C LEU A 184 -5.60 -21.46 4.32
N ARG A 185 -5.74 -22.77 4.33
CA ARG A 185 -4.70 -23.70 3.88
C ARG A 185 -4.43 -23.63 2.38
N GLU A 186 -5.40 -23.14 1.62
CA GLU A 186 -5.35 -23.03 0.16
C GLU A 186 -5.28 -21.58 -0.33
N THR A 187 -4.99 -20.64 0.58
CA THR A 187 -4.97 -19.22 0.23
C THR A 187 -3.58 -18.74 -0.15
N HIS A 188 -3.55 -17.78 -1.08
CA HIS A 188 -2.36 -17.05 -1.49
C HIS A 188 -2.47 -15.60 -1.05
N PHE A 189 -1.48 -15.12 -0.32
CA PHE A 189 -1.42 -13.76 0.18
C PHE A 189 -0.32 -12.99 -0.54
N MET A 190 -0.69 -11.94 -1.24
CA MET A 190 0.20 -10.91 -1.75
C MET A 190 0.04 -9.67 -0.88
N VAL A 191 1.13 -9.20 -0.30
CA VAL A 191 1.11 -8.11 0.69
C VAL A 191 1.86 -6.92 0.12
N ALA A 192 1.16 -5.80 -0.06
CA ALA A 192 1.76 -4.53 -0.46
C ALA A 192 2.53 -3.94 0.72
N CYS A 193 3.86 -3.92 0.60
CA CYS A 193 4.78 -3.52 1.64
C CYS A 193 5.94 -2.72 1.02
N ASP A 194 6.01 -1.42 1.29
CA ASP A 194 7.01 -0.51 0.74
C ASP A 194 8.17 -0.22 1.71
N VAL A 195 8.24 -0.95 2.82
CA VAL A 195 9.32 -0.84 3.81
C VAL A 195 10.05 -2.18 3.96
N ALA A 196 11.34 -2.11 4.24
CA ALA A 196 12.21 -3.29 4.38
C ALA A 196 12.63 -3.57 5.84
N ASN A 197 12.00 -2.91 6.81
CA ASN A 197 12.37 -3.02 8.21
C ASN A 197 12.27 -4.47 8.73
N PRO A 198 13.26 -4.94 9.51
CA PRO A 198 13.23 -6.25 10.16
C PRO A 198 12.12 -6.33 11.20
N PHE A 199 11.86 -7.53 11.70
CA PHE A 199 10.76 -7.77 12.63
C PHE A 199 10.94 -7.01 13.94
N TYR A 200 12.12 -7.11 14.56
CA TYR A 200 12.48 -6.40 15.80
C TYR A 200 13.91 -5.86 15.73
N GLY A 201 14.35 -5.15 16.77
CA GLY A 201 15.66 -4.54 16.90
C GLY A 201 15.64 -3.05 16.55
N PRO A 202 16.81 -2.36 16.53
CA PRO A 202 16.88 -0.91 16.37
C PRO A 202 16.21 -0.36 15.10
N ASP A 203 16.23 -1.14 14.01
CA ASP A 203 15.57 -0.81 12.75
C ASP A 203 14.22 -1.54 12.59
N GLY A 204 13.74 -2.22 13.65
CA GLY A 204 12.54 -3.02 13.65
C GLY A 204 11.25 -2.24 13.85
N ALA A 205 10.14 -2.97 13.87
CA ALA A 205 8.78 -2.41 13.90
C ALA A 205 8.55 -1.45 15.06
N ALA A 206 8.96 -1.81 16.28
CA ALA A 206 8.69 -1.02 17.47
C ALA A 206 9.47 0.29 17.47
N TYR A 207 10.79 0.23 17.27
CA TYR A 207 11.64 1.42 17.29
C TYR A 207 11.32 2.42 16.19
N ILE A 208 10.99 1.94 14.99
CA ILE A 208 10.75 2.83 13.83
C ILE A 208 9.31 3.36 13.80
N PHE A 209 8.32 2.56 14.20
CA PHE A 209 6.92 2.92 13.91
C PHE A 209 6.02 3.05 15.14
N ALA A 210 6.41 2.59 16.35
CA ALA A 210 5.47 2.56 17.47
C ALA A 210 5.20 3.96 18.07
N GLN A 211 6.16 4.88 18.03
CA GLN A 211 5.98 6.23 18.57
C GLN A 211 4.86 7.01 17.89
N GLN A 212 4.76 6.95 16.55
CA GLN A 212 3.66 7.60 15.82
C GLN A 212 2.28 7.00 16.14
N LYS A 213 2.26 5.80 16.72
CA LYS A 213 1.06 5.08 17.18
C LYS A 213 0.75 5.32 18.66
N GLY A 214 1.50 6.23 19.31
CA GLY A 214 1.28 6.63 20.69
C GLY A 214 2.14 5.89 21.72
N ALA A 215 3.17 5.16 21.32
CA ALA A 215 4.10 4.55 22.26
C ALA A 215 5.07 5.57 22.87
N ASP A 216 5.26 5.52 24.17
CA ASP A 216 6.41 6.11 24.85
C ASP A 216 7.65 5.19 24.75
N SER A 217 8.80 5.65 25.27
CA SER A 217 10.05 4.91 25.18
C SER A 217 10.00 3.56 25.89
N ASN A 218 9.29 3.45 27.02
CA ASN A 218 9.14 2.18 27.75
C ASN A 218 8.27 1.20 26.97
N MET A 219 7.19 1.68 26.34
CA MET A 219 6.34 0.86 25.49
C MET A 219 7.10 0.37 24.25
N VAL A 220 7.94 1.22 23.63
CA VAL A 220 8.77 0.83 22.48
C VAL A 220 9.69 -0.32 22.88
N GLN A 221 10.40 -0.20 23.98
CA GLN A 221 11.29 -1.26 24.48
C GLN A 221 10.51 -2.56 24.74
N ARG A 222 9.39 -2.50 25.47
CA ARG A 222 8.57 -3.68 25.78
C ARG A 222 8.00 -4.35 24.53
N LEU A 223 7.55 -3.55 23.54
CA LEU A 223 7.07 -4.08 22.27
C LEU A 223 8.18 -4.80 21.53
N ASP A 224 9.40 -4.25 21.50
CA ASP A 224 10.55 -4.87 20.82
C ASP A 224 10.98 -6.17 21.50
N GLU A 225 11.10 -6.18 22.84
CA GLU A 225 11.38 -7.38 23.64
C GLU A 225 10.29 -8.45 23.44
N GLY A 226 9.01 -8.03 23.39
CA GLY A 226 7.89 -8.91 23.10
C GLY A 226 7.95 -9.51 21.70
N MET A 227 8.33 -8.71 20.70
CA MET A 227 8.52 -9.18 19.32
C MET A 227 9.70 -10.15 19.20
N GLN A 228 10.80 -9.91 19.94
CA GLN A 228 11.93 -10.84 20.01
C GLN A 228 11.52 -12.19 20.59
N SER A 229 10.84 -12.17 21.75
CA SER A 229 10.30 -13.40 22.38
C SER A 229 9.34 -14.14 21.44
N LEU A 230 8.43 -13.43 20.81
CA LEU A 230 7.47 -13.99 19.87
C LEU A 230 8.14 -14.61 18.64
N ALA A 231 9.21 -14.01 18.12
CA ALA A 231 9.95 -14.55 16.97
C ALA A 231 10.50 -15.94 17.25
N GLU A 232 11.01 -16.18 18.46
CA GLU A 232 11.49 -17.49 18.88
C GLU A 232 10.35 -18.53 18.95
N VAL A 233 9.18 -18.13 19.46
CA VAL A 233 8.01 -19.01 19.51
C VAL A 233 7.49 -19.31 18.10
N ILE A 234 7.44 -18.32 17.21
CA ILE A 234 7.08 -18.50 15.81
C ILE A 234 8.04 -19.48 15.13
N LYS A 235 9.36 -19.28 15.31
CA LYS A 235 10.38 -20.15 14.72
C LYS A 235 10.23 -21.59 15.19
N LYS A 236 9.99 -21.80 16.49
CA LYS A 236 9.74 -23.11 17.07
C LYS A 236 8.48 -23.77 16.50
N THR A 237 7.40 -22.99 16.27
CA THR A 237 6.10 -23.51 15.80
C THR A 237 6.08 -23.80 14.31
N THR A 238 6.72 -22.93 13.49
CA THR A 238 6.61 -22.98 12.03
C THR A 238 7.88 -23.43 11.32
N GLY A 239 9.02 -23.45 12.02
CA GLY A 239 10.35 -23.67 11.44
C GLY A 239 10.91 -22.44 10.69
N LYS A 240 10.17 -21.32 10.61
CA LYS A 240 10.56 -20.14 9.84
C LYS A 240 11.20 -19.07 10.74
N ASP A 241 12.31 -18.54 10.29
CA ASP A 241 12.95 -17.37 10.89
C ASP A 241 12.53 -16.10 10.12
N ILE A 242 11.75 -15.25 10.78
CA ILE A 242 11.24 -13.99 10.21
C ILE A 242 12.02 -12.77 10.68
N THR A 243 13.02 -12.95 11.54
CA THR A 243 13.70 -11.87 12.26
C THR A 243 14.22 -10.79 11.33
N ASN A 244 15.02 -11.18 10.34
CA ASN A 244 15.66 -10.26 9.40
C ASN A 244 15.02 -10.27 8.00
N TYR A 245 13.81 -10.84 7.87
CA TYR A 245 13.15 -10.83 6.56
C TYR A 245 12.72 -9.40 6.23
N PRO A 246 13.08 -8.85 5.05
CA PRO A 246 12.72 -7.50 4.65
C PRO A 246 11.20 -7.30 4.66
N GLY A 247 10.72 -6.30 5.41
CA GLY A 247 9.31 -6.02 5.57
C GLY A 247 8.58 -6.81 6.66
N ALA A 248 9.26 -7.73 7.37
CA ALA A 248 8.65 -8.45 8.49
C ALA A 248 8.17 -7.50 9.60
N GLY A 249 8.84 -6.35 9.81
CA GLY A 249 8.44 -5.31 10.75
C GLY A 249 7.29 -4.42 10.28
N ALA A 250 6.92 -4.49 9.01
CA ALA A 250 5.85 -3.65 8.46
C ALA A 250 4.54 -3.83 9.23
N ALA A 251 3.80 -2.73 9.37
CA ALA A 251 2.53 -2.70 10.10
C ALA A 251 2.60 -3.26 11.54
N GLY A 252 3.68 -2.93 12.25
CA GLY A 252 3.87 -3.40 13.62
C GLY A 252 4.08 -4.90 13.72
N GLY A 253 4.76 -5.49 12.73
CA GLY A 253 5.08 -6.91 12.66
C GLY A 253 4.04 -7.78 11.95
N MET A 254 2.93 -7.22 11.46
CA MET A 254 1.92 -7.99 10.72
C MET A 254 2.50 -8.64 9.46
N GLY A 255 3.47 -7.97 8.79
CA GLY A 255 4.22 -8.56 7.68
C GLY A 255 4.87 -9.89 8.07
N GLY A 256 5.53 -9.93 9.23
CA GLY A 256 6.13 -11.14 9.79
C GLY A 256 5.10 -12.23 10.12
N GLY A 257 3.95 -11.86 10.70
CA GLY A 257 2.86 -12.80 10.97
C GLY A 257 2.33 -13.46 9.69
N LEU A 258 2.10 -12.68 8.64
CA LEU A 258 1.66 -13.20 7.33
C LEU A 258 2.70 -14.12 6.67
N LEU A 259 3.99 -13.75 6.74
CA LEU A 259 5.09 -14.59 6.25
C LEU A 259 5.16 -15.92 6.98
N ALA A 260 5.05 -15.89 8.32
CA ALA A 260 5.20 -17.07 9.16
C ALA A 260 4.12 -18.13 8.91
N PHE A 261 2.86 -17.70 8.90
CA PHE A 261 1.72 -18.62 8.94
C PHE A 261 1.04 -18.87 7.60
N PHE A 262 1.19 -17.98 6.62
CA PHE A 262 0.48 -18.09 5.34
C PHE A 262 1.36 -18.10 4.09
N ASN A 263 2.69 -18.18 4.23
CA ASN A 263 3.63 -18.10 3.09
C ASN A 263 3.36 -16.87 2.20
N ALA A 264 3.02 -15.74 2.82
CA ALA A 264 2.71 -14.53 2.11
C ALA A 264 3.92 -14.01 1.31
N GLU A 265 3.68 -13.42 0.15
CA GLU A 265 4.68 -12.71 -0.63
C GLU A 265 4.59 -11.22 -0.32
N LEU A 266 5.63 -10.64 0.29
CA LEU A 266 5.74 -9.21 0.49
C LEU A 266 6.38 -8.58 -0.75
N LYS A 267 5.70 -7.62 -1.35
CA LYS A 267 6.15 -6.92 -2.55
C LYS A 267 5.83 -5.44 -2.49
N PRO A 268 6.60 -4.59 -3.16
CA PRO A 268 6.22 -3.19 -3.33
C PRO A 268 4.80 -3.07 -3.89
N GLY A 269 4.02 -2.15 -3.29
CA GLY A 269 2.61 -1.98 -3.68
C GLY A 269 2.44 -1.64 -5.15
N THR A 270 3.32 -0.81 -5.68
CA THR A 270 3.36 -0.49 -7.11
C THR A 270 3.56 -1.73 -7.99
N GLU A 271 4.46 -2.65 -7.62
CA GLU A 271 4.70 -3.88 -8.40
C GLU A 271 3.45 -4.77 -8.42
N LEU A 272 2.81 -4.94 -7.25
CA LEU A 272 1.58 -5.70 -7.14
C LEU A 272 0.47 -5.10 -7.98
N LEU A 273 0.31 -3.78 -7.92
CA LEU A 273 -0.70 -3.07 -8.67
C LEU A 273 -0.48 -3.22 -10.18
N LEU A 274 0.73 -2.90 -10.67
CA LEU A 274 1.05 -2.97 -12.11
C LEU A 274 0.83 -4.38 -12.67
N LYS A 275 1.18 -5.40 -11.89
CA LYS A 275 0.91 -6.80 -12.25
C LYS A 275 -0.59 -7.11 -12.26
N ALA A 276 -1.32 -6.68 -11.24
CA ALA A 276 -2.75 -6.99 -11.11
C ALA A 276 -3.63 -6.33 -12.18
N ILE A 277 -3.16 -5.21 -12.73
CA ILE A 277 -3.87 -4.51 -13.83
C ILE A 277 -3.33 -4.86 -15.21
N ASP A 278 -2.42 -5.82 -15.36
CA ASP A 278 -1.75 -6.19 -16.62
C ASP A 278 -1.14 -4.97 -17.33
N PHE A 279 -0.43 -4.13 -16.55
CA PHE A 279 0.10 -2.85 -17.04
C PHE A 279 1.04 -3.03 -18.24
N SER A 280 1.91 -4.04 -18.22
CA SER A 280 2.84 -4.35 -19.31
C SER A 280 2.12 -4.58 -20.64
N GLU A 281 0.97 -5.28 -20.64
CA GLU A 281 0.17 -5.48 -21.86
C GLU A 281 -0.49 -4.18 -22.32
N LYS A 282 -0.97 -3.36 -21.40
CA LYS A 282 -1.64 -2.09 -21.72
C LYS A 282 -0.74 -1.06 -22.37
N ILE A 283 0.55 -1.05 -22.01
CA ILE A 283 1.51 -0.07 -22.54
C ILE A 283 2.08 -0.44 -23.92
N LYS A 284 1.91 -1.67 -24.37
CA LYS A 284 2.46 -2.11 -25.68
C LYS A 284 2.04 -1.18 -26.80
N GLY A 285 3.04 -0.79 -27.60
CA GLY A 285 2.85 0.12 -28.73
C GLY A 285 2.49 1.57 -28.35
N ALA A 286 2.74 1.97 -27.10
CA ALA A 286 2.63 3.37 -26.72
C ALA A 286 3.88 4.15 -27.18
N ASP A 287 3.66 5.38 -27.65
CA ASP A 287 4.72 6.31 -28.06
C ASP A 287 5.33 7.07 -26.87
N LEU A 288 4.52 7.23 -25.78
CA LEU A 288 4.91 7.97 -24.58
C LEU A 288 4.08 7.51 -23.38
N ILE A 289 4.71 7.48 -22.19
CA ILE A 289 4.00 7.38 -20.92
C ILE A 289 4.18 8.70 -20.15
N ILE A 290 3.06 9.24 -19.68
CA ILE A 290 3.02 10.36 -18.74
C ILE A 290 2.67 9.79 -17.37
N THR A 291 3.61 9.90 -16.44
CA THR A 291 3.41 9.56 -15.03
C THR A 291 3.55 10.79 -14.15
N GLY A 292 3.33 10.67 -12.85
CA GLY A 292 3.50 11.78 -11.93
C GLY A 292 3.13 11.42 -10.51
N GLU A 293 3.44 12.36 -9.60
CA GLU A 293 3.14 12.27 -8.17
C GLU A 293 3.18 13.68 -7.54
N GLY A 294 2.75 13.81 -6.27
CA GLY A 294 2.75 15.10 -5.57
C GLY A 294 4.15 15.70 -5.41
N LYS A 295 5.17 14.88 -5.11
CA LYS A 295 6.57 15.33 -4.94
C LYS A 295 7.51 14.30 -5.58
N ALA A 296 8.25 14.75 -6.59
CA ALA A 296 9.32 13.98 -7.21
C ALA A 296 10.65 14.26 -6.46
N ASP A 297 11.17 13.24 -5.80
CA ASP A 297 12.40 13.31 -5.00
C ASP A 297 13.24 12.02 -5.18
N ARG A 298 14.27 11.86 -4.36
CA ARG A 298 15.13 10.66 -4.40
C ARG A 298 14.34 9.35 -4.25
N GLN A 299 13.26 9.35 -3.46
CA GLN A 299 12.43 8.15 -3.27
C GLN A 299 11.67 7.77 -4.56
N THR A 300 11.36 8.74 -5.42
CA THR A 300 10.77 8.50 -6.74
C THR A 300 11.62 7.55 -7.58
N ALA A 301 12.95 7.66 -7.51
CA ALA A 301 13.89 6.77 -8.22
C ALA A 301 14.15 5.44 -7.47
N MET A 302 13.57 5.23 -6.27
CA MET A 302 13.87 4.08 -5.41
C MET A 302 12.71 3.11 -5.22
N GLY A 303 11.63 3.20 -6.04
CA GLY A 303 10.55 2.20 -6.00
C GLY A 303 9.13 2.73 -5.92
N LYS A 304 8.92 4.06 -5.85
CA LYS A 304 7.59 4.66 -5.96
C LYS A 304 6.95 4.42 -7.33
N VAL A 305 5.68 4.80 -7.48
CA VAL A 305 4.87 4.62 -8.69
C VAL A 305 5.60 5.00 -9.98
N PRO A 306 6.20 6.21 -10.11
CA PRO A 306 6.85 6.58 -11.36
C PRO A 306 8.00 5.64 -11.74
N TYR A 307 8.77 5.13 -10.76
CA TYR A 307 9.86 4.21 -11.02
C TYR A 307 9.37 2.81 -11.43
N GLY A 308 8.30 2.31 -10.82
CA GLY A 308 7.68 1.05 -11.25
C GLY A 308 7.20 1.12 -12.70
N ILE A 309 6.55 2.23 -13.07
CA ILE A 309 6.11 2.50 -14.45
C ILE A 309 7.31 2.60 -15.40
N LEU A 310 8.38 3.31 -14.99
CA LEU A 310 9.60 3.43 -15.78
C LEU A 310 10.22 2.06 -16.08
N LYS A 311 10.30 1.16 -15.09
CA LYS A 311 10.81 -0.21 -15.29
C LYS A 311 10.00 -1.00 -16.31
N GLU A 312 8.68 -0.93 -16.26
CA GLU A 312 7.83 -1.59 -17.25
C GLU A 312 7.99 -0.96 -18.64
N ALA A 313 8.04 0.37 -18.71
CA ALA A 313 8.24 1.11 -19.96
C ALA A 313 9.59 0.81 -20.63
N GLN A 314 10.65 0.64 -19.83
CA GLN A 314 11.99 0.32 -20.34
C GLN A 314 12.04 -1.03 -21.07
N LYS A 315 11.26 -2.01 -20.65
CA LYS A 315 11.15 -3.31 -21.34
C LYS A 315 10.61 -3.18 -22.76
N GLU A 316 9.76 -2.20 -22.98
CA GLU A 316 9.10 -1.89 -24.26
C GLU A 316 9.75 -0.70 -24.99
N HIS A 317 10.88 -0.18 -24.48
CA HIS A 317 11.58 1.01 -25.00
C HIS A 317 10.73 2.27 -25.10
N ILE A 318 9.71 2.42 -24.25
CA ILE A 318 8.78 3.55 -24.24
C ILE A 318 9.36 4.68 -23.39
N PRO A 319 9.45 5.93 -23.92
CA PRO A 319 9.88 7.07 -23.13
C PRO A 319 8.86 7.42 -22.03
N VAL A 320 9.36 7.84 -20.85
CA VAL A 320 8.54 8.23 -19.70
C VAL A 320 8.89 9.66 -19.29
N ILE A 321 7.86 10.49 -19.10
CA ILE A 321 7.97 11.81 -18.47
C ILE A 321 7.21 11.83 -17.14
N VAL A 322 7.68 12.66 -16.22
CA VAL A 322 7.10 12.81 -14.87
C VAL A 322 6.51 14.20 -14.69
N LEU A 323 5.29 14.27 -14.18
CA LEU A 323 4.65 15.51 -13.71
C LEU A 323 4.66 15.51 -12.18
N ALA A 324 5.09 16.59 -11.55
CA ALA A 324 5.14 16.66 -10.10
C ALA A 324 4.69 18.02 -9.56
N GLY A 325 4.12 18.04 -8.37
CA GLY A 325 3.80 19.29 -7.66
C GLY A 325 5.09 20.05 -7.27
N SER A 326 6.09 19.31 -6.77
CA SER A 326 7.42 19.82 -6.50
C SER A 326 8.49 18.83 -6.94
N ILE A 327 9.70 19.32 -7.21
CA ILE A 327 10.82 18.52 -7.73
C ILE A 327 12.05 18.79 -6.87
N GLU A 328 12.67 17.70 -6.42
CA GLU A 328 14.00 17.70 -5.77
C GLU A 328 14.88 16.64 -6.44
N ASN A 329 16.20 16.75 -6.29
CA ASN A 329 17.18 15.75 -6.76
C ASN A 329 17.03 15.38 -8.26
N LEU A 330 16.83 16.38 -9.12
CA LEU A 330 16.65 16.20 -10.56
C LEU A 330 17.75 15.34 -11.24
N PRO A 331 19.07 15.45 -10.88
CA PRO A 331 20.11 14.62 -11.49
C PRO A 331 19.91 13.12 -11.26
N GLU A 332 19.47 12.70 -10.08
CA GLU A 332 19.22 11.30 -9.75
C GLU A 332 18.03 10.76 -10.53
N LEU A 333 16.97 11.55 -10.67
CA LEU A 333 15.80 11.19 -11.45
C LEU A 333 16.14 11.02 -12.94
N ASN A 334 16.95 11.91 -13.50
CA ASN A 334 17.42 11.78 -14.89
C ASN A 334 18.29 10.53 -15.10
N LYS A 335 19.18 10.22 -14.12
CA LYS A 335 20.00 8.98 -14.16
C LYS A 335 19.15 7.71 -14.12
N ALA A 336 17.99 7.74 -13.47
CA ALA A 336 17.05 6.61 -13.46
C ALA A 336 16.51 6.29 -14.87
N GLY A 337 16.48 7.28 -15.78
CA GLY A 337 16.10 7.09 -17.19
C GLY A 337 14.83 7.83 -17.61
N PHE A 338 14.24 8.66 -16.75
CA PHE A 338 13.15 9.53 -17.16
C PHE A 338 13.60 10.53 -18.23
N LYS A 339 12.77 10.76 -19.24
CA LYS A 339 13.09 11.64 -20.36
C LYS A 339 12.80 13.12 -20.08
N GLY A 340 12.00 13.40 -19.07
CA GLY A 340 11.73 14.75 -18.59
C GLY A 340 10.95 14.72 -17.30
N ILE A 341 11.21 15.71 -16.44
CA ILE A 341 10.54 15.86 -15.15
C ILE A 341 10.10 17.31 -15.06
N PHE A 342 8.80 17.52 -14.89
CA PHE A 342 8.19 18.84 -15.03
C PHE A 342 7.33 19.17 -13.81
N SER A 343 7.52 20.38 -13.26
CA SER A 343 6.63 20.90 -12.21
C SER A 343 5.31 21.35 -12.83
N ILE A 344 4.20 20.97 -12.21
CA ILE A 344 2.88 21.51 -12.56
C ILE A 344 2.66 22.93 -12.05
N ALA A 345 3.47 23.35 -11.03
CA ALA A 345 3.40 24.70 -10.49
C ALA A 345 3.80 25.74 -11.57
N PRO A 346 2.99 26.76 -11.79
CA PRO A 346 3.25 27.77 -12.85
C PRO A 346 4.37 28.76 -12.49
N GLY A 347 4.78 28.79 -11.22
CA GLY A 347 5.77 29.71 -10.64
C GLY A 347 5.72 29.68 -9.13
N PRO A 348 6.30 30.65 -8.43
CA PRO A 348 6.22 30.76 -6.98
C PRO A 348 4.76 30.93 -6.53
N ILE A 349 4.25 29.96 -5.77
CA ILE A 349 2.89 29.95 -5.21
C ILE A 349 2.92 29.39 -3.79
N THR A 350 1.91 29.72 -2.98
CA THR A 350 1.77 29.10 -1.67
C THR A 350 1.35 27.63 -1.79
N LEU A 351 1.70 26.82 -0.80
CA LEU A 351 1.28 25.41 -0.75
C LEU A 351 -0.25 25.29 -0.76
N GLU A 352 -0.93 26.17 0.01
CA GLU A 352 -2.39 26.20 0.05
C GLU A 352 -3.00 26.36 -1.35
N LYS A 353 -2.50 27.32 -2.14
CA LYS A 353 -2.95 27.52 -3.51
C LYS A 353 -2.61 26.35 -4.43
N ALA A 354 -1.43 25.77 -4.27
CA ALA A 354 -1.00 24.59 -5.04
C ALA A 354 -1.89 23.36 -4.79
N MET A 355 -2.45 23.26 -3.58
CA MET A 355 -3.31 22.14 -3.15
C MET A 355 -4.79 22.32 -3.50
N GLU A 356 -5.19 23.44 -4.11
CA GLU A 356 -6.55 23.61 -4.61
C GLU A 356 -6.80 22.69 -5.82
N PRO A 357 -7.78 21.78 -5.78
CA PRO A 357 -7.99 20.77 -6.83
C PRO A 357 -8.17 21.35 -8.23
N GLU A 358 -9.00 22.37 -8.39
CA GLU A 358 -9.24 22.97 -9.72
C GLU A 358 -7.99 23.67 -10.27
N PHE A 359 -7.26 24.38 -9.41
CA PHE A 359 -6.00 25.01 -9.80
C PHE A 359 -4.96 23.98 -10.26
N ALA A 360 -4.83 22.87 -9.55
CA ALA A 360 -3.92 21.79 -9.92
C ALA A 360 -4.34 21.13 -11.26
N LYS A 361 -5.64 20.86 -11.49
CA LYS A 361 -6.17 20.33 -12.76
C LYS A 361 -5.87 21.25 -13.94
N GLU A 362 -6.09 22.55 -13.78
CA GLU A 362 -5.81 23.55 -14.82
C GLU A 362 -4.31 23.58 -15.17
N ASN A 363 -3.44 23.52 -14.18
CA ASN A 363 -1.99 23.51 -14.39
C ASN A 363 -1.50 22.23 -15.05
N ILE A 364 -2.02 21.06 -14.68
CA ILE A 364 -1.72 19.80 -15.38
C ILE A 364 -2.15 19.90 -16.84
N THR A 365 -3.38 20.35 -17.09
CA THR A 365 -3.92 20.51 -18.46
C THR A 365 -3.04 21.45 -19.29
N ARG A 366 -2.70 22.62 -18.75
CA ARG A 366 -1.85 23.63 -19.41
C ARG A 366 -0.45 23.07 -19.70
N LEU A 367 0.19 22.45 -18.72
CA LEU A 367 1.55 21.92 -18.89
C LEU A 367 1.58 20.81 -19.95
N VAL A 368 0.64 19.87 -19.88
CA VAL A 368 0.57 18.75 -20.83
C VAL A 368 0.27 19.23 -22.25
N SER A 369 -0.59 20.24 -22.42
CA SER A 369 -0.85 20.80 -23.76
C SER A 369 0.42 21.41 -24.38
N GLN A 370 1.24 22.14 -23.60
CA GLN A 370 2.49 22.71 -24.09
C GLN A 370 3.53 21.61 -24.38
N LEU A 371 3.69 20.63 -23.51
CA LEU A 371 4.60 19.50 -23.73
C LEU A 371 4.21 18.73 -24.99
N TYR A 372 2.93 18.43 -25.17
CA TYR A 372 2.44 17.71 -26.34
C TYR A 372 2.69 18.49 -27.64
N SER A 373 2.45 19.80 -27.64
CA SER A 373 2.74 20.66 -28.79
C SER A 373 4.23 20.61 -29.16
N VAL A 374 5.13 20.74 -28.18
CA VAL A 374 6.59 20.71 -28.42
C VAL A 374 7.01 19.35 -28.98
N ILE A 375 6.59 18.25 -28.30
CA ILE A 375 7.02 16.89 -28.69
C ILE A 375 6.55 16.55 -30.11
N THR A 376 5.36 17.01 -30.51
CA THR A 376 4.80 16.72 -31.85
C THR A 376 5.30 17.64 -32.94
N SER A 377 5.99 18.74 -32.61
CA SER A 377 6.62 19.63 -33.58
C SER A 377 7.89 19.07 -34.22
N PHE A 378 8.49 18.05 -33.62
CA PHE A 378 9.76 17.44 -34.04
C PHE A 378 9.61 16.03 -34.62
N GLY A 379 8.35 15.53 -34.80
CA GLY A 379 8.08 14.17 -35.26
C GLY A 379 7.25 14.07 -36.53
#